data_e4fad1817564b799b8d413e5ada0e6e4
#
_entry.id   e4fad1817564b799b8d413e5ada0e6e4
#
_cell.length_a   1.000
_cell.length_b   1.000
_cell.length_c   1.000
_cell.angle_alpha   90.00
_cell.angle_beta   90.00
_cell.angle_gamma   90.00
#
_symmetry.space_group_name_H-M   'P 1'
#
loop_
_entity.id
_entity.type
_entity.pdbx_description
1 polymer ?
#
loop_
_entity_poly.entity_id
_entity_poly.type
_entity_poly.pdbx_seq_one_letter_code
_entity_poly.pdbx_strand_id
1 'polypeptide(L)'
;LMTGEETQESSLRLCESLWQILGSKISLLDLKDLDSLLALTSHLPHLISFSLISTLAELKLESNKIFSGGGLKDFTRIASSDVKMWKDIFSNNSENISDAIDKFIEKITLFKNYIVEKDSESIENFIENAKNFRDENL
;
A
#
# COMPACT_ATOMS: atom_id res chain seq x y z
N LEU A 1 -4.63 -13.94 -11.77
CA LEU A 1 -4.95 -13.85 -13.20
C LEU A 1 -6.17 -12.97 -13.38
N MET A 2 -6.13 -12.09 -14.35
CA MET A 2 -7.27 -11.28 -14.77
C MET A 2 -7.86 -11.88 -16.05
N THR A 3 -9.18 -11.92 -16.13
CA THR A 3 -9.90 -12.38 -17.31
C THR A 3 -10.73 -11.22 -17.86
N GLY A 4 -10.63 -10.97 -19.17
CA GLY A 4 -11.56 -10.11 -19.90
C GLY A 4 -12.73 -10.91 -20.45
N GLU A 5 -13.78 -10.22 -20.91
CA GLU A 5 -15.00 -10.84 -21.48
C GLU A 5 -14.70 -11.78 -22.67
N GLU A 6 -13.60 -11.53 -23.40
CA GLU A 6 -13.19 -12.34 -24.56
C GLU A 6 -12.15 -13.42 -24.22
N THR A 7 -11.81 -13.62 -22.94
CA THR A 7 -10.81 -14.61 -22.56
C THR A 7 -11.33 -16.02 -22.78
N GLN A 8 -10.68 -16.79 -23.66
CA GLN A 8 -11.04 -18.17 -23.88
C GLN A 8 -10.66 -19.03 -22.67
N GLU A 9 -11.57 -19.89 -22.25
CA GLU A 9 -11.37 -20.79 -21.10
C GLU A 9 -10.14 -21.69 -21.27
N SER A 10 -9.84 -22.13 -22.48
CA SER A 10 -8.64 -22.92 -22.80
C SER A 10 -7.34 -22.17 -22.50
N SER A 11 -7.29 -20.87 -22.83
CA SER A 11 -6.14 -20.02 -22.56
C SER A 11 -5.97 -19.77 -21.06
N LEU A 12 -7.08 -19.57 -20.34
CA LEU A 12 -7.05 -19.42 -18.89
C LEU A 12 -6.50 -20.67 -18.22
N ARG A 13 -7.01 -21.87 -18.57
CA ARG A 13 -6.54 -23.14 -18.02
C ARG A 13 -5.05 -23.40 -18.33
N LEU A 14 -4.59 -23.02 -19.52
CA LEU A 14 -3.16 -23.14 -19.87
C LEU A 14 -2.29 -22.24 -18.97
N CYS A 15 -2.69 -20.98 -18.77
CA CYS A 15 -1.99 -20.07 -17.87
C CYS A 15 -2.00 -20.58 -16.42
N GLU A 16 -3.14 -21.05 -15.93
CA GLU A 16 -3.25 -21.63 -14.60
C GLU A 16 -2.28 -22.81 -14.42
N SER A 17 -2.30 -23.75 -15.37
CA SER A 17 -1.43 -24.91 -15.32
C SER A 17 0.06 -24.53 -15.31
N LEU A 18 0.45 -23.56 -16.14
CA LEU A 18 1.82 -23.05 -16.19
C LEU A 18 2.28 -22.47 -14.84
N TRP A 19 1.47 -21.60 -14.26
CA TRP A 19 1.82 -20.96 -12.99
C TRP A 19 1.78 -21.95 -11.81
N GLN A 20 0.87 -22.94 -11.83
CA GLN A 20 0.84 -24.01 -10.83
C GLN A 20 2.08 -24.87 -10.87
N ILE A 21 2.56 -25.24 -12.08
CA ILE A 21 3.82 -25.99 -12.26
C ILE A 21 5.01 -25.21 -11.67
N LEU A 22 5.00 -23.88 -11.77
CA LEU A 22 6.02 -23.02 -11.19
C LEU A 22 5.85 -22.79 -9.67
N GLY A 23 4.89 -23.47 -9.02
CA GLY A 23 4.66 -23.38 -7.57
C GLY A 23 3.87 -22.16 -7.12
N SER A 24 3.24 -21.41 -8.03
CA SER A 24 2.45 -20.22 -7.69
C SER A 24 1.05 -20.58 -7.21
N LYS A 25 0.54 -19.83 -6.22
CA LYS A 25 -0.88 -19.83 -5.89
C LYS A 25 -1.61 -18.92 -6.88
N ILE A 26 -2.72 -19.40 -7.41
CA ILE A 26 -3.51 -18.65 -8.40
C ILE A 26 -4.78 -18.17 -7.76
N SER A 27 -5.08 -16.88 -7.96
CA SER A 27 -6.35 -16.26 -7.66
C SER A 27 -6.92 -15.64 -8.94
N LEU A 28 -8.20 -15.87 -9.19
CA LEU A 28 -8.94 -15.20 -10.25
C LEU A 28 -9.62 -13.99 -9.63
N LEU A 29 -9.40 -12.84 -10.21
CA LEU A 29 -9.97 -11.58 -9.75
C LEU A 29 -10.58 -10.84 -10.94
N ASP A 30 -11.71 -10.18 -10.74
CA ASP A 30 -12.21 -9.21 -11.69
C ASP A 30 -11.24 -8.02 -11.77
N LEU A 31 -11.18 -7.37 -12.93
CA LEU A 31 -10.29 -6.25 -13.17
C LEU A 31 -10.53 -5.10 -12.16
N LYS A 32 -11.80 -4.77 -11.91
CA LYS A 32 -12.18 -3.72 -10.97
C LYS A 32 -11.77 -4.04 -9.53
N ASP A 33 -11.94 -5.29 -9.13
CA ASP A 33 -11.57 -5.75 -7.80
C ASP A 33 -10.05 -5.71 -7.61
N LEU A 34 -9.30 -6.07 -8.66
CA LEU A 34 -7.84 -6.01 -8.62
C LEU A 34 -7.33 -4.58 -8.47
N ASP A 35 -7.86 -3.62 -9.23
CA ASP A 35 -7.42 -2.22 -9.17
C ASP A 35 -7.72 -1.60 -7.80
N SER A 36 -8.88 -1.90 -7.22
CA SER A 36 -9.23 -1.47 -5.87
C SER A 36 -8.34 -2.12 -4.80
N LEU A 37 -8.03 -3.41 -4.95
CA LEU A 37 -7.15 -4.13 -4.04
C LEU A 37 -5.72 -3.56 -4.11
N LEU A 38 -5.20 -3.36 -5.33
CA LEU A 38 -3.85 -2.82 -5.54
C LEU A 38 -3.73 -1.38 -5.05
N ALA A 39 -4.79 -0.58 -5.15
CA ALA A 39 -4.80 0.77 -4.59
C ALA A 39 -4.47 0.77 -3.09
N LEU A 40 -4.99 -0.18 -2.33
CA LEU A 40 -4.77 -0.29 -0.88
C LEU A 40 -3.47 -1.05 -0.53
N THR A 41 -3.16 -2.14 -1.25
CA THR A 41 -2.08 -3.06 -0.84
C THR A 41 -0.72 -2.74 -1.46
N SER A 42 -0.70 -1.94 -2.53
CA SER A 42 0.50 -1.58 -3.27
C SER A 42 0.67 -0.07 -3.44
N HIS A 43 -0.34 0.60 -4.00
CA HIS A 43 -0.18 2.01 -4.43
C HIS A 43 -0.15 2.96 -3.23
N LEU A 44 -1.06 2.80 -2.28
CA LEU A 44 -1.10 3.60 -1.05
C LEU A 44 0.20 3.47 -0.22
N PRO A 45 0.75 2.28 0.05
CA PRO A 45 2.05 2.14 0.72
C PRO A 45 3.18 2.92 0.05
N HIS A 46 3.27 2.90 -1.27
CA HIS A 46 4.29 3.66 -2.00
C HIS A 46 4.06 5.16 -1.90
N LEU A 47 2.80 5.61 -2.06
CA LEU A 47 2.43 7.02 -1.89
C LEU A 47 2.81 7.53 -0.50
N ILE A 48 2.51 6.77 0.55
CA ILE A 48 2.86 7.12 1.93
C ILE A 48 4.39 7.22 2.08
N SER A 49 5.13 6.28 1.49
CA SER A 49 6.58 6.28 1.52
C SER A 49 7.17 7.51 0.80
N PHE A 50 6.67 7.87 -0.39
CA PHE A 50 7.06 9.09 -1.10
C PHE A 50 6.74 10.35 -0.29
N SER A 51 5.54 10.42 0.29
CA SER A 51 5.09 11.57 1.08
C SER A 51 5.92 11.76 2.35
N LEU A 52 6.27 10.65 3.03
CA LEU A 52 7.12 10.69 4.22
C LEU A 52 8.52 11.23 3.87
N ILE A 53 9.13 10.75 2.79
CA ILE A 53 10.45 11.25 2.34
C ILE A 53 10.36 12.71 1.92
N SER A 54 9.30 13.13 1.23
CA SER A 54 9.07 14.54 0.88
C SER A 54 8.98 15.42 2.14
N THR A 55 8.23 14.99 3.14
CA THR A 55 8.11 15.68 4.43
C THR A 55 9.48 15.81 5.14
N LEU A 56 10.27 14.74 5.15
CA LEU A 56 11.62 14.79 5.72
C LEU A 56 12.56 15.75 4.97
N ALA A 57 12.44 15.81 3.65
CA ALA A 57 13.22 16.72 2.82
C ALA A 57 12.91 18.20 3.11
N GLU A 58 11.65 18.54 3.41
CA GLU A 58 11.21 19.90 3.77
C GLU A 58 11.82 20.39 5.11
N LEU A 59 12.15 19.47 6.02
CA LEU A 59 12.77 19.81 7.31
C LEU A 59 14.19 20.37 7.16
N LYS A 60 14.76 20.37 5.95
CA LYS A 60 16.12 20.87 5.65
C LYS A 60 17.18 20.38 6.64
N LEU A 61 17.02 19.16 7.13
CA LEU A 61 18.00 18.53 8.00
C LEU A 61 19.29 18.34 7.21
N GLU A 62 20.42 18.76 7.79
CA GLU A 62 21.72 18.46 7.22
C GLU A 62 21.85 16.92 7.10
N SER A 63 22.32 16.45 5.94
CA SER A 63 22.35 15.01 5.60
C SER A 63 23.02 14.11 6.64
N ASN A 64 23.97 14.70 7.41
CA ASN A 64 24.71 14.01 8.47
C ASN A 64 23.92 13.90 9.79
N LYS A 65 22.74 14.52 9.89
CA LYS A 65 21.92 14.57 11.13
C LYS A 65 20.61 13.77 11.03
N ILE A 66 20.38 13.08 9.92
CA ILE A 66 19.22 12.17 9.84
C ILE A 66 19.58 10.88 10.56
N PHE A 67 19.30 10.84 11.86
CA PHE A 67 19.37 9.60 12.63
C PHE A 67 18.24 8.68 12.21
N SER A 68 18.51 7.77 11.26
CA SER A 68 17.53 6.83 10.77
C SER A 68 17.71 5.46 11.42
N GLY A 69 16.72 5.02 12.18
CA GLY A 69 16.61 3.62 12.62
C GLY A 69 16.23 2.68 11.46
N GLY A 70 16.35 1.36 11.71
CA GLY A 70 15.99 0.34 10.72
C GLY A 70 14.58 0.50 10.18
N GLY A 71 13.60 0.77 11.04
CA GLY A 71 12.20 0.94 10.63
C GLY A 71 11.98 2.03 9.58
N LEU A 72 12.65 3.19 9.70
CA LEU A 72 12.56 4.23 8.67
C LEU A 72 13.14 3.76 7.34
N LYS A 73 14.31 3.12 7.36
CA LYS A 73 14.98 2.62 6.15
C LYS A 73 14.16 1.56 5.46
N ASP A 74 13.62 0.61 6.21
CA ASP A 74 12.81 -0.48 5.66
C ASP A 74 11.51 0.04 5.04
N PHE A 75 10.82 0.92 5.74
CA PHE A 75 9.56 1.51 5.25
C PHE A 75 9.78 2.41 4.03
N THR A 76 10.86 3.20 4.01
CA THR A 76 11.13 4.14 2.90
C THR A 76 11.93 3.54 1.76
N ARG A 77 12.35 2.27 1.85
CA ARG A 77 13.07 1.58 0.77
C ARG A 77 12.32 1.65 -0.56
N ILE A 78 11.00 1.54 -0.52
CA ILE A 78 10.14 1.57 -1.69
C ILE A 78 10.02 2.97 -2.32
N ALA A 79 10.42 4.04 -1.64
CA ALA A 79 10.48 5.39 -2.21
C ALA A 79 11.59 5.58 -3.26
N SER A 80 12.48 4.61 -3.43
CA SER A 80 13.51 4.61 -4.49
C SER A 80 13.06 3.90 -5.78
N SER A 81 11.77 3.76 -5.99
CA SER A 81 11.18 3.11 -7.15
C SER A 81 11.22 4.00 -8.41
N ASP A 82 11.04 3.38 -9.58
CA ASP A 82 11.08 4.08 -10.88
C ASP A 82 9.97 5.14 -11.00
N VAL A 83 10.38 6.38 -11.29
CA VAL A 83 9.48 7.54 -11.35
C VAL A 83 8.45 7.42 -12.47
N LYS A 84 8.86 6.93 -13.65
CA LYS A 84 7.97 6.85 -14.82
C LYS A 84 6.90 5.78 -14.57
N MET A 85 7.31 4.62 -14.08
CA MET A 85 6.39 3.53 -13.73
C MET A 85 5.34 3.99 -12.72
N TRP A 86 5.75 4.65 -11.63
CA TRP A 86 4.81 5.08 -10.60
C TRP A 86 3.91 6.22 -11.04
N LYS A 87 4.41 7.15 -11.86
CA LYS A 87 3.56 8.15 -12.51
C LYS A 87 2.44 7.50 -13.31
N ASP A 88 2.78 6.49 -14.12
CA ASP A 88 1.80 5.81 -14.95
C ASP A 88 0.79 5.02 -14.11
N ILE A 89 1.23 4.35 -13.04
CA ILE A 89 0.35 3.65 -12.09
C ILE A 89 -0.64 4.63 -11.44
N PHE A 90 -0.15 5.75 -10.89
CA PHE A 90 -1.02 6.74 -10.24
C PHE A 90 -2.01 7.38 -11.21
N SER A 91 -1.62 7.56 -12.48
CA SER A 91 -2.50 8.14 -13.49
C SER A 91 -3.59 7.16 -13.93
N ASN A 92 -3.26 5.87 -14.06
CA ASN A 92 -4.21 4.86 -14.58
C ASN A 92 -5.19 4.34 -13.52
N ASN A 93 -4.86 4.39 -12.23
CA ASN A 93 -5.73 3.95 -11.13
C ASN A 93 -6.10 5.09 -10.19
N SER A 94 -6.23 6.31 -10.72
CA SER A 94 -6.36 7.53 -9.92
C SER A 94 -7.60 7.57 -9.01
N GLU A 95 -8.75 7.06 -9.45
CA GLU A 95 -10.00 7.06 -8.68
C GLU A 95 -9.87 6.16 -7.43
N ASN A 96 -9.49 4.90 -7.61
CA ASN A 96 -9.32 3.98 -6.49
C ASN A 96 -8.22 4.43 -5.52
N ILE A 97 -7.15 5.03 -6.04
CA ILE A 97 -6.07 5.58 -5.21
C ILE A 97 -6.55 6.79 -4.41
N SER A 98 -7.34 7.68 -5.02
CA SER A 98 -7.94 8.81 -4.32
C SER A 98 -8.80 8.35 -3.14
N ASP A 99 -9.67 7.38 -3.38
CA ASP A 99 -10.51 6.80 -2.32
C ASP A 99 -9.69 6.14 -1.20
N ALA A 100 -8.60 5.48 -1.56
CA ALA A 100 -7.69 4.88 -0.59
C ALA A 100 -6.96 5.94 0.26
N ILE A 101 -6.56 7.06 -0.37
CA ILE A 101 -5.95 8.21 0.32
C ILE A 101 -6.92 8.83 1.31
N ASP A 102 -8.17 9.06 0.90
CA ASP A 102 -9.17 9.69 1.76
C ASP A 102 -9.43 8.86 3.03
N LYS A 103 -9.57 7.54 2.87
CA LYS A 103 -9.70 6.61 4.00
C LYS A 103 -8.46 6.64 4.91
N PHE A 104 -7.27 6.75 4.33
CA PHE A 104 -6.02 6.81 5.09
C PHE A 104 -5.90 8.14 5.86
N ILE A 105 -6.26 9.26 5.23
CA ILE A 105 -6.29 10.58 5.88
C ILE A 105 -7.26 10.57 7.06
N GLU A 106 -8.45 9.97 6.90
CA GLU A 106 -9.41 9.80 7.99
C GLU A 106 -8.79 9.09 9.19
N LYS A 107 -8.11 7.95 8.94
CA LYS A 107 -7.46 7.16 10.00
C LYS A 107 -6.31 7.90 10.68
N ILE A 108 -5.46 8.57 9.90
CA ILE A 108 -4.37 9.40 10.46
C ILE A 108 -4.94 10.56 11.30
N THR A 109 -5.98 11.21 10.80
CA THR A 109 -6.61 12.33 11.51
C THR A 109 -7.20 11.87 12.83
N LEU A 110 -7.89 10.74 12.84
CA LEU A 110 -8.43 10.12 14.04
C LEU A 110 -7.32 9.81 15.05
N PHE A 111 -6.27 9.14 14.62
CA PHE A 111 -5.14 8.78 15.49
C PHE A 111 -4.39 10.01 16.02
N LYS A 112 -4.23 11.04 15.17
CA LYS A 112 -3.69 12.34 15.60
C LYS A 112 -4.50 12.95 16.74
N ASN A 113 -5.83 12.91 16.67
CA ASN A 113 -6.70 13.43 17.71
C ASN A 113 -6.49 12.69 19.04
N TYR A 114 -6.42 11.37 19.03
CA TYR A 114 -6.10 10.58 20.22
C TYR A 114 -4.76 10.99 20.86
N ILE A 115 -3.74 11.26 20.03
CA ILE A 115 -2.42 11.72 20.52
C ILE A 115 -2.53 13.11 21.15
N VAL A 116 -3.24 14.05 20.50
CA VAL A 116 -3.42 15.43 20.99
C VAL A 116 -4.19 15.46 22.31
N GLU A 117 -5.24 14.65 22.42
CA GLU A 117 -6.10 14.53 23.60
C GLU A 117 -5.46 13.66 24.70
N LYS A 118 -4.33 13.00 24.40
CA LYS A 118 -3.65 12.04 25.29
C LYS A 118 -4.56 10.91 25.75
N ASP A 119 -5.47 10.50 24.88
CA ASP A 119 -6.39 9.39 25.11
C ASP A 119 -5.64 8.06 24.96
N SER A 120 -5.04 7.62 26.06
CA SER A 120 -4.20 6.40 26.07
C SER A 120 -4.99 5.15 25.73
N GLU A 121 -6.26 5.06 26.14
CA GLU A 121 -7.10 3.91 25.86
C GLU A 121 -7.40 3.78 24.35
N SER A 122 -7.80 4.87 23.71
CA SER A 122 -8.05 4.88 22.27
C SER A 122 -6.77 4.64 21.46
N ILE A 123 -5.62 5.14 21.90
CA ILE A 123 -4.31 4.87 21.28
C ILE A 123 -4.00 3.36 21.33
N GLU A 124 -4.12 2.75 22.51
CA GLU A 124 -3.85 1.33 22.72
C GLU A 124 -4.77 0.46 21.86
N ASN A 125 -6.07 0.70 21.91
CA ASN A 125 -7.05 0.00 21.09
C ASN A 125 -6.79 0.12 19.58
N PHE A 126 -6.40 1.30 19.11
CA PHE A 126 -6.08 1.50 17.69
C PHE A 126 -4.89 0.66 17.25
N ILE A 127 -3.82 0.65 18.06
CA ILE A 127 -2.61 -0.13 17.78
C ILE A 127 -2.89 -1.63 17.85
N GLU A 128 -3.62 -2.08 18.87
CA GLU A 128 -3.97 -3.49 19.07
C GLU A 128 -4.81 -4.03 17.91
N ASN A 129 -5.82 -3.28 17.46
CA ASN A 129 -6.62 -3.65 16.31
C ASN A 129 -5.78 -3.79 15.03
N ALA A 130 -4.85 -2.87 14.79
CA ALA A 130 -3.95 -2.93 13.64
C ALA A 130 -3.02 -4.15 13.73
N LYS A 131 -2.46 -4.42 14.91
CA LYS A 131 -1.61 -5.58 15.16
C LYS A 131 -2.36 -6.89 14.94
N ASN A 132 -3.54 -7.03 15.51
CA ASN A 132 -4.35 -8.25 15.38
C ASN A 132 -4.70 -8.52 13.92
N PHE A 133 -5.15 -7.49 13.19
CA PHE A 133 -5.43 -7.64 11.76
C PHE A 133 -4.21 -8.10 10.97
N ARG A 134 -3.03 -7.52 11.26
CA ARG A 134 -1.79 -7.92 10.60
C ARG A 134 -1.42 -9.38 10.89
N ASP A 135 -1.48 -9.78 12.16
CA ASP A 135 -1.06 -11.12 12.59
C ASP A 135 -2.01 -12.22 12.05
N GLU A 136 -3.27 -11.90 11.78
CA GLU A 136 -4.26 -12.82 11.23
C GLU A 136 -4.23 -12.91 9.69
N ASN A 137 -3.76 -11.87 8.98
CA ASN A 137 -3.96 -11.76 7.53
C ASN A 137 -2.67 -11.61 6.71
N LEU A 138 -1.54 -11.35 7.33
CA LEU A 138 -0.25 -11.13 6.66
C LEU A 138 0.86 -12.01 7.23
#